data_e6d0f1c95c71907e810282615709eed6
#
_entry.id   e6d0f1c95c71907e810282615709eed6
#
_cell.length_a   1.000
_cell.length_b   1.000
_cell.length_c   1.000
_cell.angle_alpha   90.00
_cell.angle_beta   90.00
_cell.angle_gamma   90.00
#
_symmetry.space_group_name_H-M   'P 1'
#
loop_
_entity.id
_entity.type
_entity.pdbx_description
1 polymer ?
#
loop_
_entity_poly.entity_id
_entity_poly.type
_entity_poly.pdbx_seq_one_letter_code
_entity_poly.pdbx_strand_id
1 'polypeptide(L)'
;IRDRPSCEDFLNPESKTDITYNYLISTPDGLSRAVIGLYNMERQIANGDGGNLYVVNMCDYNTDIMVFRAGTSAAIARLNTLLPNNSDIESFWTHHYSIIGKANEIIVSAENLGLDDEVVHKAWAEAKFFRGHAYFELWKRFERLYLNTLPTTVDNLVRDYKPASTEEIFNQIKGDLEDAIATLAWDIPNKDYGRITKAVAKHVRAQVAMWEKDYDKAIKECEDIFRDGTMYSMMPKTEDVFSGADLRNSEVLWSYQFSENLGGGGSGTPLMGHRLAIITTTRYQSNAGCTFEAAQGGYGWGRVYPNTYLFGLYDKEKDTRYEKLFIHKFYYNDPTNANYGKEIPADLYGSSAGYLEKLHPMSKKHFDQWTNATQPDRTSSFKDLIVYRLAETYLMCCEAYFHRDGGSSSEAIEYYNKTWSRAGNARENGPLTLDMILDEYARELHFEGVRWPLLKRLGLLYDRAREHSGDLKSEDPYLDTDYALCRDYFVKGKHEIWPIPQKQIDLMGAENFPQSDPWK
;
A
#
# COMPACT_ATOMS: atom_id res chain seq x y z
N ILE A 1 -3.77 -64.63 -23.39
CA ILE A 1 -4.68 -63.49 -23.35
C ILE A 1 -3.86 -62.36 -22.73
N ARG A 2 -3.45 -61.36 -23.52
CA ARG A 2 -2.72 -60.19 -23.04
C ARG A 2 -3.74 -59.19 -22.57
N ASP A 3 -3.64 -58.77 -21.30
CA ASP A 3 -4.40 -57.68 -20.72
C ASP A 3 -4.10 -56.40 -21.52
N ARG A 4 -5.11 -55.83 -22.17
CA ARG A 4 -5.04 -54.48 -22.74
C ARG A 4 -5.37 -53.51 -21.65
N PRO A 5 -4.59 -52.43 -21.43
CA PRO A 5 -4.99 -51.38 -20.51
C PRO A 5 -6.35 -50.84 -20.95
N SER A 6 -7.22 -50.58 -19.95
CA SER A 6 -8.57 -50.07 -20.21
C SER A 6 -8.53 -48.65 -20.76
N CYS A 7 -9.54 -48.27 -21.53
CA CYS A 7 -9.66 -46.92 -22.06
C CYS A 7 -9.75 -45.84 -20.95
N GLU A 8 -10.03 -46.20 -19.73
CA GLU A 8 -10.07 -45.29 -18.57
C GLU A 8 -8.68 -44.75 -18.20
N ASP A 9 -7.60 -45.57 -18.30
CA ASP A 9 -6.23 -45.11 -18.06
C ASP A 9 -5.74 -44.13 -19.12
N PHE A 10 -6.32 -44.12 -20.31
CA PHE A 10 -5.98 -43.20 -21.37
C PHE A 10 -6.70 -41.84 -21.24
N LEU A 11 -7.84 -41.81 -20.61
CA LEU A 11 -8.66 -40.60 -20.40
C LEU A 11 -8.28 -39.81 -19.14
N ASN A 12 -7.54 -40.44 -18.24
CA ASN A 12 -6.94 -39.81 -17.05
C ASN A 12 -5.41 -40.02 -17.09
N PRO A 13 -4.65 -39.28 -17.90
CA PRO A 13 -3.21 -39.34 -17.85
C PRO A 13 -2.74 -38.78 -16.50
N GLU A 14 -2.33 -39.65 -15.59
CA GLU A 14 -1.55 -39.21 -14.45
C GLU A 14 -0.21 -38.66 -14.99
N SER A 15 -0.06 -37.34 -14.95
CA SER A 15 1.22 -36.72 -15.23
C SER A 15 2.21 -37.17 -14.17
N LYS A 16 3.17 -37.98 -14.55
CA LYS A 16 4.23 -38.45 -13.63
C LYS A 16 5.29 -37.40 -13.36
N THR A 17 5.18 -36.22 -13.94
CA THR A 17 6.18 -35.14 -13.88
C THR A 17 5.61 -33.82 -13.38
N ASP A 18 4.29 -33.60 -13.40
CA ASP A 18 3.69 -32.38 -12.92
C ASP A 18 3.12 -32.57 -11.52
N ILE A 19 3.67 -31.84 -10.57
CA ILE A 19 3.10 -31.73 -9.22
C ILE A 19 1.81 -30.93 -9.37
N THR A 20 0.66 -31.58 -9.23
CA THR A 20 -0.62 -30.87 -9.21
C THR A 20 -0.71 -30.00 -7.95
N TYR A 21 -1.41 -28.90 -8.03
CA TYR A 21 -1.60 -28.01 -6.88
C TYR A 21 -2.22 -28.75 -5.69
N ASN A 22 -3.20 -29.62 -5.93
CA ASN A 22 -3.83 -30.43 -4.88
C ASN A 22 -2.86 -31.39 -4.19
N TYR A 23 -1.91 -31.98 -4.94
CA TYR A 23 -0.83 -32.77 -4.35
C TYR A 23 0.12 -31.89 -3.53
N LEU A 24 0.44 -30.69 -4.02
CA LEU A 24 1.29 -29.74 -3.31
C LEU A 24 0.72 -29.45 -1.92
N ILE A 25 -0.55 -29.05 -1.82
CA ILE A 25 -1.18 -28.66 -0.55
C ILE A 25 -1.55 -29.86 0.35
N SER A 26 -1.30 -31.08 -0.07
CA SER A 26 -1.56 -32.30 0.74
C SER A 26 -0.40 -32.69 1.66
N THR A 27 0.67 -31.89 1.73
CA THR A 27 1.84 -32.12 2.57
C THR A 27 2.26 -30.86 3.32
N PRO A 28 2.90 -30.98 4.51
CA PRO A 28 3.38 -29.81 5.27
C PRO A 28 4.34 -28.90 4.46
N ASP A 29 5.35 -29.48 3.80
CA ASP A 29 6.28 -28.72 2.94
C ASP A 29 5.55 -28.05 1.76
N GLY A 30 4.62 -28.75 1.17
CA GLY A 30 3.79 -28.22 0.08
C GLY A 30 2.92 -27.06 0.51
N LEU A 31 2.28 -27.10 1.69
CA LEU A 31 1.55 -25.97 2.27
C LEU A 31 2.45 -24.77 2.50
N SER A 32 3.65 -24.99 3.07
CA SER A 32 4.61 -23.89 3.27
C SER A 32 5.00 -23.22 1.97
N ARG A 33 5.13 -23.97 0.86
CA ARG A 33 5.37 -23.42 -0.48
C ARG A 33 4.15 -22.71 -1.07
N ALA A 34 2.95 -23.23 -0.83
CA ALA A 34 1.70 -22.60 -1.28
C ALA A 34 1.50 -21.22 -0.64
N VAL A 35 1.85 -21.09 0.64
CA VAL A 35 1.83 -19.78 1.34
C VAL A 35 2.79 -18.78 0.70
N ILE A 36 3.99 -19.20 0.25
CA ILE A 36 4.89 -18.32 -0.50
C ILE A 36 4.20 -17.77 -1.77
N GLY A 37 3.29 -18.55 -2.35
CA GLY A 37 2.43 -18.10 -3.44
C GLY A 37 1.55 -16.92 -3.05
N LEU A 38 0.98 -16.89 -1.82
CA LEU A 38 0.21 -15.75 -1.33
C LEU A 38 1.06 -14.49 -1.18
N TYR A 39 2.28 -14.59 -0.66
CA TYR A 39 3.23 -13.46 -0.62
C TYR A 39 3.53 -12.91 -2.02
N ASN A 40 3.70 -13.80 -3.00
CA ASN A 40 3.92 -13.38 -4.36
C ASN A 40 2.69 -12.69 -4.96
N MET A 41 1.48 -13.18 -4.68
CA MET A 41 0.24 -12.52 -5.11
C MET A 41 0.12 -11.13 -4.47
N GLU A 42 0.33 -10.98 -3.17
CA GLU A 42 0.32 -9.67 -2.51
C GLU A 42 1.33 -8.71 -3.15
N ARG A 43 2.56 -9.15 -3.37
CA ARG A 43 3.57 -8.34 -4.03
C ARG A 43 3.17 -7.93 -5.47
N GLN A 44 2.42 -8.77 -6.18
CA GLN A 44 1.96 -8.47 -7.55
C GLN A 44 1.04 -7.26 -7.63
N ILE A 45 0.37 -6.86 -6.54
CA ILE A 45 -0.35 -5.58 -6.48
C ILE A 45 0.59 -4.42 -6.79
N ALA A 46 1.85 -4.52 -6.32
CA ALA A 46 2.88 -3.50 -6.53
C ALA A 46 3.61 -3.65 -7.88
N ASN A 47 3.52 -4.83 -8.51
CA ASN A 47 4.20 -5.14 -9.77
C ASN A 47 3.36 -4.75 -10.97
N GLY A 48 4.03 -4.39 -12.03
CA GLY A 48 3.55 -4.58 -13.35
C GLY A 48 3.00 -3.40 -14.08
N ASP A 49 2.54 -3.69 -15.30
CA ASP A 49 1.92 -2.75 -16.22
C ASP A 49 0.56 -2.22 -15.69
N GLY A 50 -0.04 -2.93 -14.73
CA GLY A 50 -1.18 -2.47 -13.94
C GLY A 50 -0.81 -1.46 -12.85
N GLY A 51 0.37 -0.85 -12.89
CA GLY A 51 0.94 0.05 -11.88
C GLY A 51 0.09 1.25 -11.43
N ASN A 52 -1.07 1.44 -12.01
CA ASN A 52 -1.98 2.50 -11.57
C ASN A 52 -2.61 2.19 -10.20
N LEU A 53 -2.94 0.93 -9.88
CA LEU A 53 -3.62 0.58 -8.63
C LEU A 53 -2.74 0.74 -7.40
N TYR A 54 -1.52 0.20 -7.46
CA TYR A 54 -0.59 0.34 -6.36
C TYR A 54 -0.17 1.79 -6.14
N VAL A 55 0.05 2.51 -7.23
CA VAL A 55 0.34 3.94 -7.20
C VAL A 55 -0.82 4.73 -6.58
N VAL A 56 -2.06 4.41 -6.94
CA VAL A 56 -3.24 5.02 -6.33
C VAL A 56 -3.26 4.80 -4.82
N ASN A 57 -2.96 3.57 -4.37
CA ASN A 57 -2.95 3.27 -2.95
C ASN A 57 -1.79 3.92 -2.22
N MET A 58 -0.55 3.77 -2.73
CA MET A 58 0.65 4.23 -2.03
C MET A 58 0.93 5.73 -2.18
N CYS A 59 0.45 6.35 -3.25
CA CYS A 59 0.66 7.77 -3.48
C CYS A 59 -0.50 8.65 -3.00
N ASP A 60 -1.38 8.11 -2.17
CA ASP A 60 -2.48 8.86 -1.53
C ASP A 60 -3.35 9.65 -2.53
N TYR A 61 -3.65 9.08 -3.71
CA TYR A 61 -4.50 9.72 -4.70
C TYR A 61 -5.84 10.17 -4.10
N ASN A 62 -6.30 11.32 -4.57
CA ASN A 62 -7.56 11.94 -4.15
C ASN A 62 -7.58 12.33 -2.67
N THR A 63 -6.43 12.70 -2.12
CA THR A 63 -6.31 13.25 -0.77
C THR A 63 -5.84 14.70 -0.80
N ASP A 64 -5.65 15.27 0.37
CA ASP A 64 -5.24 16.65 0.60
C ASP A 64 -3.72 16.92 0.45
N ILE A 65 -2.88 15.88 0.28
CA ILE A 65 -1.41 16.01 0.35
C ILE A 65 -0.68 15.79 -0.98
N MET A 66 -1.41 15.62 -2.06
CA MET A 66 -0.81 15.28 -3.34
C MET A 66 -1.43 16.06 -4.50
N VAL A 67 -0.66 16.16 -5.58
CA VAL A 67 -1.11 16.61 -6.89
C VAL A 67 -0.58 15.65 -7.96
N PHE A 68 -1.35 15.43 -9.02
CA PHE A 68 -0.91 14.62 -10.15
C PHE A 68 -0.81 15.45 -11.43
N ARG A 69 0.07 14.99 -12.33
CA ARG A 69 0.25 15.66 -13.61
C ARG A 69 -1.01 15.57 -14.47
N ALA A 70 -1.39 16.69 -15.12
CA ALA A 70 -2.59 16.80 -15.96
C ALA A 70 -2.72 15.72 -17.05
N GLY A 71 -1.60 15.24 -17.60
CA GLY A 71 -1.55 14.12 -18.55
C GLY A 71 -1.75 12.72 -17.96
N THR A 72 -1.95 12.59 -16.64
CA THR A 72 -2.21 11.30 -16.02
C THR A 72 -3.59 10.81 -16.45
N SER A 73 -3.64 9.66 -17.14
CA SER A 73 -4.87 9.11 -17.73
C SER A 73 -5.69 8.25 -16.78
N ALA A 74 -5.18 7.95 -15.58
CA ALA A 74 -5.86 7.08 -14.62
C ALA A 74 -7.21 7.67 -14.21
N ALA A 75 -8.30 6.98 -14.52
CA ALA A 75 -9.65 7.42 -14.18
C ALA A 75 -9.85 7.56 -12.67
N ILE A 76 -9.22 6.71 -11.87
CA ILE A 76 -9.23 6.78 -10.41
C ILE A 76 -8.62 8.10 -9.91
N ALA A 77 -7.58 8.62 -10.58
CA ALA A 77 -6.98 9.90 -10.23
C ALA A 77 -7.86 11.09 -10.61
N ARG A 78 -8.54 10.99 -11.76
CA ARG A 78 -9.33 12.10 -12.33
C ARG A 78 -10.75 12.18 -11.82
N LEU A 79 -11.33 11.07 -11.36
CA LEU A 79 -12.70 10.90 -10.87
C LEU A 79 -13.81 11.20 -11.89
N ASN A 80 -13.65 12.19 -12.76
CA ASN A 80 -14.66 12.59 -13.76
C ASN A 80 -14.93 11.53 -14.84
N THR A 81 -13.99 10.59 -15.03
CA THR A 81 -14.09 9.48 -15.99
C THR A 81 -14.16 8.13 -15.30
N LEU A 82 -14.28 8.12 -13.96
CA LEU A 82 -14.37 6.87 -13.21
C LEU A 82 -15.75 6.25 -13.38
N LEU A 83 -15.76 5.01 -13.90
CA LEU A 83 -16.98 4.24 -14.17
C LEU A 83 -16.83 2.81 -13.64
N PRO A 84 -17.94 2.08 -13.41
CA PRO A 84 -17.91 0.70 -12.95
C PRO A 84 -17.17 -0.30 -13.86
N ASN A 85 -16.96 0.03 -15.12
CA ASN A 85 -16.19 -0.77 -16.09
C ASN A 85 -14.69 -0.44 -16.11
N ASN A 86 -14.19 0.29 -15.11
CA ASN A 86 -12.76 0.62 -15.01
C ASN A 86 -11.93 -0.64 -14.73
N SER A 87 -10.93 -0.91 -15.58
CA SER A 87 -10.09 -2.11 -15.52
C SER A 87 -9.22 -2.18 -14.26
N ASP A 88 -8.79 -1.03 -13.74
CA ASP A 88 -7.95 -0.99 -12.53
C ASP A 88 -8.77 -1.43 -11.31
N ILE A 89 -10.01 -0.94 -11.19
CA ILE A 89 -10.93 -1.35 -10.12
C ILE A 89 -11.29 -2.83 -10.24
N GLU A 90 -11.56 -3.33 -11.45
CA GLU A 90 -11.80 -4.76 -11.68
C GLU A 90 -10.58 -5.59 -11.28
N SER A 91 -9.38 -5.16 -11.64
CA SER A 91 -8.15 -5.86 -11.28
C SER A 91 -7.94 -5.90 -9.76
N PHE A 92 -8.21 -4.81 -9.05
CA PHE A 92 -8.12 -4.78 -7.58
C PHE A 92 -9.08 -5.78 -6.93
N TRP A 93 -10.33 -5.79 -7.38
CA TRP A 93 -11.35 -6.73 -6.88
C TRP A 93 -10.95 -8.17 -7.12
N THR A 94 -10.68 -8.53 -8.37
CA THR A 94 -10.39 -9.91 -8.78
C THR A 94 -9.10 -10.43 -8.16
N HIS A 95 -8.09 -9.57 -8.00
CA HIS A 95 -6.83 -9.93 -7.38
C HIS A 95 -7.01 -10.31 -5.89
N HIS A 96 -7.70 -9.49 -5.11
CA HIS A 96 -7.95 -9.79 -3.69
C HIS A 96 -8.85 -11.02 -3.51
N TYR A 97 -9.88 -11.19 -4.34
CA TYR A 97 -10.68 -12.42 -4.31
C TYR A 97 -9.88 -13.66 -4.73
N SER A 98 -8.87 -13.52 -5.57
CA SER A 98 -7.96 -14.63 -5.88
C SER A 98 -7.08 -14.98 -4.68
N ILE A 99 -6.60 -14.00 -3.92
CA ILE A 99 -5.89 -14.24 -2.65
C ILE A 99 -6.80 -14.95 -1.66
N ILE A 100 -8.04 -14.50 -1.49
CA ILE A 100 -9.04 -15.14 -0.62
C ILE A 100 -9.26 -16.59 -1.03
N GLY A 101 -9.45 -16.86 -2.33
CA GLY A 101 -9.65 -18.22 -2.84
C GLY A 101 -8.46 -19.14 -2.52
N LYS A 102 -7.24 -18.67 -2.77
CA LYS A 102 -6.01 -19.44 -2.44
C LYS A 102 -5.81 -19.62 -0.94
N ALA A 103 -6.10 -18.61 -0.14
CA ALA A 103 -6.06 -18.72 1.32
C ALA A 103 -7.06 -19.76 1.82
N ASN A 104 -8.29 -19.79 1.29
CA ASN A 104 -9.30 -20.80 1.64
C ASN A 104 -8.81 -22.23 1.35
N GLU A 105 -8.18 -22.47 0.18
CA GLU A 105 -7.60 -23.77 -0.16
C GLU A 105 -6.53 -24.21 0.85
N ILE A 106 -5.61 -23.30 1.22
CA ILE A 106 -4.54 -23.57 2.18
C ILE A 106 -5.12 -23.83 3.57
N ILE A 107 -6.08 -23.02 4.03
CA ILE A 107 -6.71 -23.15 5.35
C ILE A 107 -7.38 -24.53 5.49
N VAL A 108 -8.24 -24.90 4.54
CA VAL A 108 -8.95 -26.19 4.58
C VAL A 108 -7.96 -27.36 4.48
N SER A 109 -6.93 -27.28 3.65
CA SER A 109 -5.92 -28.32 3.55
C SER A 109 -5.09 -28.47 4.82
N ALA A 110 -4.75 -27.36 5.47
CA ALA A 110 -4.05 -27.39 6.76
C ALA A 110 -4.89 -28.03 7.86
N GLU A 111 -6.19 -27.67 7.93
CA GLU A 111 -7.12 -28.27 8.89
C GLU A 111 -7.29 -29.77 8.67
N ASN A 112 -7.30 -30.24 7.41
CA ASN A 112 -7.37 -31.67 7.07
C ASN A 112 -6.08 -32.43 7.41
N LEU A 113 -4.91 -31.78 7.34
CA LEU A 113 -3.62 -32.38 7.73
C LEU A 113 -3.42 -32.44 9.24
N GLY A 114 -4.11 -31.59 9.98
CA GLY A 114 -4.00 -31.44 11.44
C GLY A 114 -3.04 -30.34 11.85
N LEU A 115 -3.51 -29.48 12.75
CA LEU A 115 -2.78 -28.29 13.21
C LEU A 115 -1.71 -28.57 14.29
N ASP A 116 -1.52 -29.82 14.68
CA ASP A 116 -0.48 -30.22 15.65
C ASP A 116 0.94 -30.14 15.04
N ASP A 117 1.05 -30.18 13.71
CA ASP A 117 2.32 -29.96 13.00
C ASP A 117 2.64 -28.46 12.93
N GLU A 118 3.80 -28.05 13.40
CA GLU A 118 4.21 -26.62 13.47
C GLU A 118 4.25 -25.95 12.10
N VAL A 119 4.69 -26.66 11.05
CA VAL A 119 4.76 -26.12 9.68
C VAL A 119 3.35 -25.91 9.13
N VAL A 120 2.46 -26.88 9.36
CA VAL A 120 1.05 -26.79 8.95
C VAL A 120 0.34 -25.66 9.68
N HIS A 121 0.52 -25.57 11.00
CA HIS A 121 -0.10 -24.54 11.83
C HIS A 121 0.36 -23.13 11.44
N LYS A 122 1.66 -22.96 11.18
CA LYS A 122 2.19 -21.69 10.68
C LYS A 122 1.62 -21.34 9.31
N ALA A 123 1.55 -22.28 8.37
CA ALA A 123 0.97 -22.07 7.05
C ALA A 123 -0.51 -21.67 7.12
N TRP A 124 -1.28 -22.32 8.01
CA TRP A 124 -2.67 -21.99 8.31
C TRP A 124 -2.81 -20.55 8.83
N ALA A 125 -1.98 -20.16 9.79
CA ALA A 125 -2.03 -18.82 10.39
C ALA A 125 -1.69 -17.71 9.39
N GLU A 126 -0.67 -17.93 8.54
CA GLU A 126 -0.33 -16.98 7.49
C GLU A 126 -1.45 -16.89 6.43
N ALA A 127 -2.07 -18.01 6.04
CA ALA A 127 -3.21 -18.00 5.12
C ALA A 127 -4.43 -17.28 5.72
N LYS A 128 -4.70 -17.45 7.01
CA LYS A 128 -5.70 -16.69 7.77
C LYS A 128 -5.40 -15.19 7.72
N PHE A 129 -4.16 -14.79 7.98
CA PHE A 129 -3.76 -13.38 7.86
C PHE A 129 -4.06 -12.84 6.47
N PHE A 130 -3.64 -13.52 5.39
CA PHE A 130 -3.85 -13.03 4.03
C PHE A 130 -5.33 -12.94 3.67
N ARG A 131 -6.17 -13.87 4.13
CA ARG A 131 -7.62 -13.79 3.90
C ARG A 131 -8.24 -12.59 4.62
N GLY A 132 -7.96 -12.41 5.89
CA GLY A 132 -8.43 -11.28 6.68
C GLY A 132 -7.95 -9.94 6.12
N HIS A 133 -6.66 -9.85 5.74
CA HIS A 133 -6.07 -8.67 5.12
C HIS A 133 -6.74 -8.34 3.78
N ALA A 134 -6.91 -9.33 2.89
CA ALA A 134 -7.55 -9.12 1.59
C ALA A 134 -9.01 -8.64 1.72
N TYR A 135 -9.80 -9.20 2.66
CA TYR A 135 -11.13 -8.69 2.94
C TYR A 135 -11.11 -7.27 3.48
N PHE A 136 -10.15 -6.93 4.32
CA PHE A 136 -10.04 -5.57 4.86
C PHE A 136 -9.66 -4.56 3.78
N GLU A 137 -8.73 -4.90 2.87
CA GLU A 137 -8.38 -4.05 1.73
C GLU A 137 -9.57 -3.82 0.79
N LEU A 138 -10.35 -4.86 0.51
CA LEU A 138 -11.59 -4.74 -0.27
C LEU A 138 -12.62 -3.86 0.46
N TRP A 139 -12.80 -4.07 1.77
CA TRP A 139 -13.76 -3.29 2.56
C TRP A 139 -13.45 -1.81 2.54
N LYS A 140 -12.22 -1.43 2.75
CA LYS A 140 -11.79 -0.02 2.72
C LYS A 140 -12.19 0.71 1.43
N ARG A 141 -12.37 -0.02 0.31
CA ARG A 141 -12.69 0.55 -1.01
C ARG A 141 -14.16 0.41 -1.40
N PHE A 142 -14.78 -0.77 -1.20
CA PHE A 142 -16.07 -1.11 -1.80
C PHE A 142 -17.26 -1.12 -0.81
N GLU A 143 -17.02 -1.41 0.46
CA GLU A 143 -18.03 -1.52 1.54
C GLU A 143 -19.18 -2.53 1.29
N ARG A 144 -19.22 -3.15 0.12
CA ARG A 144 -20.19 -4.18 -0.26
C ARG A 144 -19.44 -5.35 -0.88
N LEU A 145 -19.37 -6.45 -0.12
CA LEU A 145 -18.55 -7.60 -0.47
C LEU A 145 -19.37 -8.88 -0.44
N TYR A 146 -18.94 -9.87 -1.22
CA TYR A 146 -19.37 -11.24 -1.09
C TYR A 146 -18.42 -11.97 -0.14
N LEU A 147 -18.99 -12.66 0.85
CA LEU A 147 -18.20 -13.45 1.81
C LEU A 147 -18.06 -14.88 1.32
N ASN A 148 -16.83 -15.30 1.05
CA ASN A 148 -16.45 -16.66 0.69
C ASN A 148 -15.33 -17.17 1.61
N THR A 149 -15.62 -18.20 2.39
CA THR A 149 -14.69 -18.78 3.38
C THR A 149 -14.27 -20.22 3.07
N LEU A 150 -14.74 -20.76 1.95
CA LEU A 150 -14.45 -22.12 1.51
C LEU A 150 -13.82 -22.13 0.11
N PRO A 151 -12.99 -23.13 -0.21
CA PRO A 151 -12.55 -23.36 -1.58
C PRO A 151 -13.73 -23.54 -2.52
N THR A 152 -13.67 -22.94 -3.69
CA THR A 152 -14.71 -23.15 -4.71
C THR A 152 -14.50 -24.50 -5.38
N THR A 153 -15.50 -25.37 -5.32
CA THR A 153 -15.53 -26.70 -5.94
C THR A 153 -16.77 -26.82 -6.83
N VAL A 154 -16.83 -27.88 -7.63
CA VAL A 154 -18.01 -28.16 -8.48
C VAL A 154 -19.27 -28.34 -7.63
N ASP A 155 -19.11 -28.89 -6.41
CA ASP A 155 -20.22 -29.23 -5.52
C ASP A 155 -20.76 -28.03 -4.74
N ASN A 156 -19.94 -26.97 -4.56
CA ASN A 156 -20.31 -25.77 -3.81
C ASN A 156 -20.38 -24.49 -4.66
N LEU A 157 -20.57 -24.62 -5.97
CA LEU A 157 -20.75 -23.47 -6.85
C LEU A 157 -21.96 -22.64 -6.41
N VAL A 158 -21.67 -21.42 -5.94
CA VAL A 158 -22.71 -20.45 -5.59
C VAL A 158 -23.31 -19.87 -6.86
N ARG A 159 -24.64 -19.80 -6.92
CA ARG A 159 -25.38 -19.16 -8.01
C ARG A 159 -26.12 -17.90 -7.57
N ASP A 160 -26.47 -17.83 -6.29
CA ASP A 160 -27.15 -16.69 -5.67
C ASP A 160 -26.19 -15.92 -4.79
N TYR A 161 -25.35 -15.12 -5.43
CA TYR A 161 -24.43 -14.23 -4.71
C TYR A 161 -25.20 -13.13 -4.00
N LYS A 162 -24.96 -12.96 -2.70
CA LYS A 162 -25.56 -11.87 -1.91
C LYS A 162 -24.48 -11.10 -1.19
N PRO A 163 -24.62 -9.77 -1.07
CA PRO A 163 -23.74 -8.98 -0.22
C PRO A 163 -23.82 -9.48 1.22
N ALA A 164 -22.68 -9.72 1.83
CA ALA A 164 -22.61 -9.94 3.26
C ALA A 164 -22.83 -8.62 4.01
N SER A 165 -23.35 -8.70 5.21
CA SER A 165 -23.45 -7.55 6.11
C SER A 165 -22.05 -7.07 6.54
N THR A 166 -21.97 -5.81 6.94
CA THR A 166 -20.75 -5.24 7.53
C THR A 166 -20.26 -6.08 8.71
N GLU A 167 -21.18 -6.51 9.57
CA GLU A 167 -20.87 -7.32 10.74
C GLU A 167 -20.26 -8.68 10.36
N GLU A 168 -20.82 -9.38 9.37
CA GLU A 168 -20.27 -10.65 8.90
C GLU A 168 -18.86 -10.50 8.34
N ILE A 169 -18.61 -9.45 7.54
CA ILE A 169 -17.28 -9.17 6.99
C ILE A 169 -16.29 -8.86 8.11
N PHE A 170 -16.62 -7.97 9.04
CA PHE A 170 -15.71 -7.62 10.13
C PHE A 170 -15.47 -8.78 11.09
N ASN A 171 -16.48 -9.62 11.36
CA ASN A 171 -16.31 -10.81 12.18
C ASN A 171 -15.36 -11.80 11.51
N GLN A 172 -15.44 -11.97 10.18
CA GLN A 172 -14.49 -12.81 9.45
C GLN A 172 -13.08 -12.25 9.50
N ILE A 173 -12.89 -10.95 9.23
CA ILE A 173 -11.59 -10.27 9.31
C ILE A 173 -10.98 -10.43 10.70
N LYS A 174 -11.75 -10.13 11.75
CA LYS A 174 -11.30 -10.24 13.14
C LYS A 174 -10.92 -11.66 13.51
N GLY A 175 -11.76 -12.64 13.17
CA GLY A 175 -11.49 -14.05 13.44
C GLY A 175 -10.17 -14.52 12.80
N ASP A 176 -9.97 -14.19 11.53
CA ASP A 176 -8.75 -14.55 10.82
C ASP A 176 -7.50 -13.89 11.41
N LEU A 177 -7.59 -12.62 11.79
CA LEU A 177 -6.47 -11.91 12.41
C LEU A 177 -6.18 -12.40 13.84
N GLU A 178 -7.18 -12.72 14.65
CA GLU A 178 -6.99 -13.26 16.00
C GLU A 178 -6.34 -14.67 15.93
N ASP A 179 -6.74 -15.52 14.99
CA ASP A 179 -6.12 -16.82 14.73
C ASP A 179 -4.63 -16.66 14.35
N ALA A 180 -4.34 -15.70 13.47
CA ALA A 180 -2.96 -15.39 13.08
C ALA A 180 -2.15 -14.85 14.27
N ILE A 181 -2.70 -13.94 15.08
CA ILE A 181 -2.06 -13.38 16.27
C ILE A 181 -1.77 -14.48 17.30
N ALA A 182 -2.69 -15.42 17.50
CA ALA A 182 -2.50 -16.50 18.45
C ALA A 182 -1.32 -17.39 18.07
N THR A 183 -1.12 -17.65 16.77
CA THR A 183 -0.19 -18.65 16.26
C THR A 183 1.17 -18.08 15.87
N LEU A 184 1.21 -16.91 15.20
CA LEU A 184 2.46 -16.35 14.65
C LEU A 184 3.44 -15.94 15.77
N ALA A 185 4.73 -16.07 15.47
CA ALA A 185 5.79 -15.63 16.37
C ALA A 185 6.04 -14.12 16.27
N TRP A 186 6.60 -13.54 17.33
CA TRP A 186 7.09 -12.16 17.33
C TRP A 186 8.32 -12.00 16.42
N ASP A 187 9.26 -12.93 16.54
CA ASP A 187 10.53 -12.90 15.82
C ASP A 187 10.54 -13.96 14.72
N ILE A 188 11.20 -13.66 13.62
CA ILE A 188 11.42 -14.58 12.51
C ILE A 188 12.93 -14.67 12.20
N PRO A 189 13.44 -15.86 11.80
CA PRO A 189 14.82 -15.98 11.34
C PRO A 189 15.10 -15.05 10.14
N ASN A 190 16.32 -14.53 10.03
CA ASN A 190 16.72 -13.68 8.90
C ASN A 190 16.43 -14.29 7.52
N LYS A 191 16.50 -15.62 7.38
CA LYS A 191 16.15 -16.31 6.13
C LYS A 191 14.67 -16.21 5.76
N ASP A 192 13.82 -15.92 6.74
CA ASP A 192 12.36 -15.78 6.58
C ASP A 192 11.92 -14.30 6.60
N TYR A 193 12.88 -13.37 6.51
CA TYR A 193 12.56 -11.94 6.43
C TYR A 193 11.52 -11.65 5.34
N GLY A 194 10.56 -10.80 5.66
CA GLY A 194 9.41 -10.48 4.79
C GLY A 194 8.18 -11.35 5.04
N ARG A 195 8.29 -12.42 5.85
CA ARG A 195 7.10 -13.19 6.30
C ARG A 195 6.35 -12.43 7.39
N ILE A 196 5.05 -12.71 7.47
CA ILE A 196 4.17 -12.08 8.47
C ILE A 196 4.56 -12.52 9.86
N THR A 197 4.74 -11.55 10.76
CA THR A 197 4.95 -11.75 12.18
C THR A 197 3.69 -11.46 12.98
N LYS A 198 3.69 -11.82 14.24
CA LYS A 198 2.63 -11.42 15.18
C LYS A 198 2.45 -9.91 15.23
N ALA A 199 3.54 -9.13 15.13
CA ALA A 199 3.49 -7.68 15.11
C ALA A 199 2.72 -7.15 13.91
N VAL A 200 2.92 -7.72 12.72
CA VAL A 200 2.17 -7.34 11.50
C VAL A 200 0.69 -7.65 11.67
N ALA A 201 0.34 -8.84 12.15
CA ALA A 201 -1.06 -9.22 12.38
C ALA A 201 -1.75 -8.30 13.41
N LYS A 202 -1.05 -7.93 14.48
CA LYS A 202 -1.54 -6.97 15.49
C LYS A 202 -1.70 -5.56 14.93
N HIS A 203 -0.76 -5.10 14.10
CA HIS A 203 -0.87 -3.81 13.43
C HIS A 203 -2.14 -3.72 12.58
N VAL A 204 -2.40 -4.72 11.73
CA VAL A 204 -3.63 -4.77 10.93
C VAL A 204 -4.88 -4.89 11.82
N ARG A 205 -4.80 -5.67 12.92
CA ARG A 205 -5.91 -5.80 13.88
C ARG A 205 -6.22 -4.46 14.57
N ALA A 206 -5.19 -3.66 14.87
CA ALA A 206 -5.37 -2.30 15.39
C ALA A 206 -6.02 -1.38 14.34
N GLN A 207 -5.60 -1.44 13.07
CA GLN A 207 -6.27 -0.71 12.00
C GLN A 207 -7.77 -1.06 11.92
N VAL A 208 -8.13 -2.35 11.99
CA VAL A 208 -9.52 -2.82 11.99
C VAL A 208 -10.28 -2.24 13.19
N ALA A 209 -9.68 -2.24 14.38
CA ALA A 209 -10.29 -1.68 15.59
C ALA A 209 -10.55 -0.16 15.44
N MET A 210 -9.62 0.58 14.81
CA MET A 210 -9.83 2.00 14.51
C MET A 210 -11.02 2.25 13.58
N TRP A 211 -11.29 1.37 12.61
CA TRP A 211 -12.47 1.45 11.76
C TRP A 211 -13.77 1.17 12.51
N GLU A 212 -13.74 0.27 13.51
CA GLU A 212 -14.87 -0.02 14.38
C GLU A 212 -15.02 1.00 15.53
N LYS A 213 -14.06 1.94 15.70
CA LYS A 213 -13.94 2.87 16.84
C LYS A 213 -13.77 2.15 18.18
N ASP A 214 -13.24 0.92 18.14
CA ASP A 214 -12.83 0.17 19.33
C ASP A 214 -11.42 0.60 19.73
N TYR A 215 -11.35 1.77 20.35
CA TYR A 215 -10.08 2.40 20.70
C TYR A 215 -9.31 1.62 21.76
N ASP A 216 -9.99 0.95 22.68
CA ASP A 216 -9.33 0.09 23.68
C ASP A 216 -8.61 -1.08 23.02
N LYS A 217 -9.25 -1.72 22.04
CA LYS A 217 -8.60 -2.79 21.27
C LYS A 217 -7.45 -2.26 20.43
N ALA A 218 -7.60 -1.12 19.76
CA ALA A 218 -6.54 -0.50 18.98
C ALA A 218 -5.31 -0.19 19.85
N ILE A 219 -5.50 0.44 21.00
CA ILE A 219 -4.45 0.74 21.97
C ILE A 219 -3.75 -0.55 22.40
N LYS A 220 -4.52 -1.56 22.81
CA LYS A 220 -3.96 -2.83 23.26
C LYS A 220 -3.06 -3.48 22.20
N GLU A 221 -3.51 -3.54 20.96
CA GLU A 221 -2.73 -4.17 19.88
C GLU A 221 -1.45 -3.38 19.58
N CYS A 222 -1.51 -2.05 19.59
CA CYS A 222 -0.33 -1.21 19.39
C CYS A 222 0.68 -1.37 20.54
N GLU A 223 0.22 -1.28 21.78
CA GLU A 223 1.08 -1.37 22.97
C GLU A 223 1.72 -2.76 23.12
N ASP A 224 1.00 -3.82 22.77
CA ASP A 224 1.57 -5.17 22.71
C ASP A 224 2.77 -5.22 21.74
N ILE A 225 2.70 -4.54 20.59
CA ILE A 225 3.83 -4.44 19.64
C ILE A 225 5.01 -3.72 20.29
N PHE A 226 4.77 -2.60 20.99
CA PHE A 226 5.82 -1.80 21.63
C PHE A 226 6.49 -2.55 22.78
N ARG A 227 5.75 -3.37 23.53
CA ARG A 227 6.23 -4.12 24.67
C ARG A 227 6.91 -5.43 24.30
N ASP A 228 6.28 -6.21 23.43
CA ASP A 228 6.63 -7.61 23.19
C ASP A 228 7.35 -7.82 21.84
N GLY A 229 7.21 -6.89 20.91
CA GLY A 229 7.89 -6.91 19.61
C GLY A 229 9.32 -6.40 19.69
N THR A 230 10.17 -7.04 20.48
CA THR A 230 11.51 -6.55 20.85
C THR A 230 12.49 -6.37 19.69
N MET A 231 12.21 -7.00 18.54
CA MET A 231 13.00 -6.80 17.32
C MET A 231 12.69 -5.45 16.63
N TYR A 232 11.63 -4.77 17.03
CA TYR A 232 11.19 -3.53 16.41
C TYR A 232 11.50 -2.32 17.28
N SER A 233 12.01 -1.27 16.67
CA SER A 233 12.26 0.03 17.31
C SER A 233 12.26 1.14 16.27
N MET A 234 11.92 2.35 16.70
CA MET A 234 12.02 3.52 15.82
C MET A 234 13.46 3.77 15.39
N MET A 235 13.67 4.00 14.09
CA MET A 235 14.96 4.47 13.60
C MET A 235 15.24 5.87 14.15
N PRO A 236 16.51 6.19 14.49
CA PRO A 236 16.85 7.50 15.04
C PRO A 236 16.52 8.69 14.13
N LYS A 237 16.54 8.46 12.82
CA LYS A 237 16.23 9.47 11.79
C LYS A 237 15.24 8.91 10.80
N THR A 238 14.30 9.74 10.37
CA THR A 238 13.24 9.32 9.43
C THR A 238 13.82 8.92 8.07
N GLU A 239 14.83 9.63 7.58
CA GLU A 239 15.47 9.33 6.29
C GLU A 239 16.17 7.96 6.27
N ASP A 240 16.66 7.48 7.41
CA ASP A 240 17.35 6.20 7.51
C ASP A 240 16.39 5.00 7.32
N VAL A 241 15.09 5.20 7.55
CA VAL A 241 14.05 4.18 7.28
C VAL A 241 14.02 3.79 5.81
N PHE A 242 14.30 4.75 4.92
CA PHE A 242 14.19 4.59 3.47
C PHE A 242 15.55 4.47 2.77
N SER A 243 16.65 4.42 3.52
CA SER A 243 18.01 4.58 2.98
C SER A 243 18.63 3.32 2.37
N GLY A 244 18.00 2.16 2.49
CA GLY A 244 18.52 0.90 1.96
C GLY A 244 17.83 0.43 0.67
N ALA A 245 18.47 -0.44 -0.08
CA ALA A 245 17.83 -1.19 -1.16
C ALA A 245 16.93 -2.28 -0.55
N ASP A 246 17.46 -2.95 0.45
CA ASP A 246 16.74 -3.87 1.32
C ASP A 246 16.37 -3.10 2.60
N LEU A 247 15.11 -3.06 2.96
CA LEU A 247 14.61 -2.23 4.06
C LEU A 247 14.52 -3.02 5.37
N ARG A 248 15.55 -3.83 5.68
CA ARG A 248 15.64 -4.65 6.92
C ARG A 248 16.04 -3.84 8.14
N ASN A 249 15.43 -2.67 8.34
CA ASN A 249 15.67 -1.90 9.55
C ASN A 249 14.60 -2.18 10.61
N SER A 250 14.90 -1.79 11.85
CA SER A 250 14.06 -2.10 13.02
C SER A 250 12.69 -1.41 13.03
N GLU A 251 12.45 -0.41 12.19
CA GLU A 251 11.19 0.29 12.13
C GLU A 251 10.18 -0.37 11.20
N VAL A 252 10.66 -1.16 10.21
CA VAL A 252 9.80 -1.82 9.22
C VAL A 252 9.17 -3.07 9.83
N LEU A 253 7.84 -3.10 9.89
CA LEU A 253 7.08 -4.27 10.30
C LEU A 253 6.93 -5.26 9.14
N TRP A 254 6.60 -4.76 7.96
CA TRP A 254 6.41 -5.57 6.76
C TRP A 254 6.78 -4.80 5.50
N SER A 255 7.45 -5.49 4.56
CA SER A 255 7.78 -4.97 3.24
C SER A 255 7.56 -6.02 2.15
N TYR A 256 7.15 -5.58 0.97
CA TYR A 256 7.24 -6.39 -0.24
C TYR A 256 8.69 -6.40 -0.71
N GLN A 257 9.23 -7.60 -0.88
CA GLN A 257 10.62 -7.77 -1.25
C GLN A 257 10.79 -7.92 -2.75
N PHE A 258 11.77 -7.20 -3.29
CA PHE A 258 12.15 -7.24 -4.69
C PHE A 258 13.62 -7.61 -4.84
N SER A 259 13.95 -8.36 -5.89
CA SER A 259 15.34 -8.68 -6.21
C SER A 259 15.51 -8.80 -7.71
N GLU A 260 16.52 -8.14 -8.23
CA GLU A 260 16.89 -8.21 -9.64
C GLU A 260 17.40 -9.61 -10.03
N ASN A 261 18.08 -10.29 -9.11
CA ASN A 261 18.81 -11.52 -9.40
C ASN A 261 18.00 -12.82 -9.19
N LEU A 262 16.88 -12.71 -8.53
CA LEU A 262 16.01 -13.85 -8.28
C LEU A 262 14.80 -13.71 -9.19
N GLY A 263 14.60 -14.60 -10.13
CA GLY A 263 13.47 -14.63 -11.07
C GLY A 263 12.07 -14.58 -10.43
N GLY A 264 11.92 -13.84 -9.35
CA GLY A 264 10.71 -13.53 -8.59
C GLY A 264 9.82 -12.49 -9.24
N GLY A 265 10.09 -12.15 -10.48
CA GLY A 265 9.15 -11.40 -11.32
C GLY A 265 8.07 -12.34 -11.83
N GLY A 266 6.82 -11.96 -11.75
CA GLY A 266 5.68 -12.72 -12.24
C GLY A 266 5.81 -13.14 -13.71
N SER A 267 4.88 -13.97 -14.12
CA SER A 267 4.79 -14.66 -15.40
C SER A 267 5.30 -13.87 -16.61
N GLY A 268 6.32 -14.40 -17.26
CA GLY A 268 6.59 -14.16 -18.68
C GLY A 268 7.61 -13.10 -19.04
N THR A 269 8.04 -12.24 -18.11
CA THR A 269 9.17 -11.32 -18.34
C THR A 269 10.11 -11.40 -17.14
N PRO A 270 11.38 -11.75 -17.34
CA PRO A 270 12.35 -11.69 -16.28
C PRO A 270 12.46 -10.25 -15.79
N LEU A 271 12.39 -10.07 -14.46
CA LEU A 271 12.84 -8.83 -13.83
C LEU A 271 11.87 -7.64 -13.89
N MET A 272 10.61 -7.84 -13.54
CA MET A 272 9.74 -6.68 -13.29
C MET A 272 9.83 -6.29 -11.80
N GLY A 273 10.66 -5.29 -11.50
CA GLY A 273 10.55 -4.51 -10.30
C GLY A 273 9.25 -3.69 -10.28
N HIS A 274 9.08 -2.83 -9.32
CA HIS A 274 7.94 -1.90 -9.26
C HIS A 274 8.24 -0.57 -9.95
N ARG A 275 7.18 0.23 -10.21
CA ARG A 275 7.30 1.54 -10.86
C ARG A 275 7.08 2.73 -9.91
N LEU A 276 6.89 2.50 -8.62
CA LEU A 276 6.57 3.56 -7.68
C LEU A 276 7.66 4.63 -7.64
N ALA A 277 8.94 4.22 -7.62
CA ALA A 277 10.06 5.15 -7.66
C ALA A 277 9.99 6.11 -8.86
N ILE A 278 9.81 5.58 -10.07
CA ILE A 278 9.81 6.39 -11.29
C ILE A 278 8.56 7.27 -11.43
N ILE A 279 7.44 6.85 -10.86
CA ILE A 279 6.17 7.59 -10.90
C ILE A 279 6.23 8.82 -9.99
N THR A 280 6.89 8.70 -8.84
CA THR A 280 7.10 9.79 -7.87
C THR A 280 8.33 10.65 -8.18
N THR A 281 9.19 10.21 -9.11
CA THR A 281 10.36 10.98 -9.55
C THR A 281 9.98 11.96 -10.65
N THR A 282 10.33 13.23 -10.45
CA THR A 282 10.17 14.31 -11.42
C THR A 282 10.99 14.04 -12.69
N ARG A 283 10.49 14.44 -13.87
CA ARG A 283 11.16 14.22 -15.16
C ARG A 283 12.34 15.18 -15.40
N TYR A 284 13.16 15.40 -14.38
CA TYR A 284 14.30 16.32 -14.43
C TYR A 284 15.26 16.02 -15.61
N GLN A 285 15.41 14.74 -15.97
CA GLN A 285 16.23 14.30 -17.09
C GLN A 285 15.75 14.79 -18.46
N SER A 286 14.54 15.32 -18.55
CA SER A 286 13.98 15.93 -19.78
C SER A 286 14.35 17.40 -19.93
N ASN A 287 15.07 18.01 -18.97
CA ASN A 287 15.61 19.33 -19.11
C ASN A 287 16.84 19.30 -20.03
N ALA A 288 16.97 20.28 -20.92
CA ALA A 288 18.16 20.42 -21.74
C ALA A 288 19.39 20.63 -20.84
N GLY A 289 20.43 19.82 -21.00
CA GLY A 289 21.62 19.85 -20.12
C GLY A 289 21.49 18.96 -18.88
N CYS A 290 20.49 18.06 -18.86
CA CYS A 290 20.37 17.01 -17.88
C CYS A 290 20.46 15.63 -18.52
N THR A 291 20.98 14.68 -17.75
CA THR A 291 21.04 13.25 -18.06
C THR A 291 20.46 12.45 -16.90
N PHE A 292 20.28 11.14 -17.10
CA PHE A 292 19.88 10.25 -16.03
C PHE A 292 20.98 10.17 -14.96
N GLU A 293 20.62 10.37 -13.70
CA GLU A 293 21.55 10.33 -12.59
C GLU A 293 20.90 9.67 -11.37
N ALA A 294 21.56 8.65 -10.81
CA ALA A 294 21.05 7.94 -9.65
C ALA A 294 20.83 8.86 -8.44
N ALA A 295 21.71 9.84 -8.23
CA ALA A 295 21.60 10.80 -7.14
C ALA A 295 20.40 11.75 -7.25
N GLN A 296 19.80 11.90 -8.43
CA GLN A 296 18.59 12.67 -8.69
C GLN A 296 17.35 11.78 -8.97
N GLY A 297 17.43 10.47 -8.71
CA GLY A 297 16.30 9.54 -8.85
C GLY A 297 16.30 8.68 -10.11
N GLY A 298 17.30 8.82 -10.95
CA GLY A 298 17.37 8.06 -12.20
C GLY A 298 16.27 8.47 -13.18
N TYR A 299 15.51 7.50 -13.68
CA TYR A 299 14.41 7.75 -14.62
C TYR A 299 13.17 8.29 -13.90
N GLY A 300 12.69 9.45 -14.27
CA GLY A 300 11.45 10.03 -13.76
C GLY A 300 10.32 10.06 -14.79
N TRP A 301 9.12 9.64 -14.38
CA TRP A 301 7.90 9.85 -15.15
C TRP A 301 7.11 11.07 -14.70
N GLY A 302 7.29 11.49 -13.45
CA GLY A 302 6.64 12.67 -12.90
C GLY A 302 5.13 12.61 -13.03
N ARG A 303 4.49 11.69 -12.33
CA ARG A 303 3.02 11.54 -12.40
C ARG A 303 2.31 12.03 -11.16
N VAL A 304 2.96 11.94 -10.00
CA VAL A 304 2.40 12.35 -8.71
C VAL A 304 3.47 13.07 -7.89
N TYR A 305 3.04 14.11 -7.19
CA TYR A 305 3.91 14.99 -6.43
C TYR A 305 3.28 15.38 -5.10
N PRO A 306 4.09 15.69 -4.07
CA PRO A 306 3.60 16.40 -2.89
C PRO A 306 3.02 17.75 -3.30
N ASN A 307 1.93 18.17 -2.70
CA ASN A 307 1.36 19.49 -2.96
C ASN A 307 1.88 20.56 -1.98
N THR A 308 1.49 21.81 -2.20
CA THR A 308 1.91 22.95 -1.37
C THR A 308 1.36 22.88 0.04
N TYR A 309 0.18 22.29 0.24
CA TYR A 309 -0.36 22.05 1.58
C TYR A 309 0.58 21.16 2.39
N LEU A 310 1.00 20.01 1.85
CA LEU A 310 1.96 19.14 2.54
C LEU A 310 3.26 19.88 2.89
N PHE A 311 3.83 20.65 1.96
CA PHE A 311 5.05 21.42 2.23
C PHE A 311 4.84 22.51 3.28
N GLY A 312 3.63 23.06 3.37
CA GLY A 312 3.26 24.07 4.36
C GLY A 312 3.15 23.53 5.80
N LEU A 313 3.02 22.21 5.96
CA LEU A 313 2.95 21.58 7.28
C LEU A 313 4.30 21.52 8.02
N TYR A 314 5.43 21.61 7.31
CA TYR A 314 6.76 21.52 7.90
C TYR A 314 7.26 22.88 8.39
N ASP A 315 7.85 22.92 9.59
CA ASP A 315 8.79 23.98 9.96
C ASP A 315 10.10 23.75 9.18
N LYS A 316 10.31 24.54 8.13
CA LYS A 316 11.40 24.35 7.17
C LYS A 316 12.79 24.48 7.79
N GLU A 317 12.90 25.13 8.95
CA GLU A 317 14.18 25.34 9.66
C GLU A 317 14.45 24.23 10.68
N LYS A 318 13.40 23.62 11.26
CA LYS A 318 13.54 22.66 12.36
C LYS A 318 13.22 21.23 11.98
N ASP A 319 12.16 21.03 11.17
CA ASP A 319 11.73 19.69 10.78
C ASP A 319 12.68 19.11 9.73
N THR A 320 13.54 18.22 10.16
CA THR A 320 14.58 17.63 9.30
C THR A 320 14.00 16.87 8.11
N ARG A 321 12.74 16.41 8.18
CA ARG A 321 12.06 15.70 7.09
C ARG A 321 11.91 16.58 5.85
N TYR A 322 11.75 17.89 6.01
CA TYR A 322 11.61 18.81 4.87
C TYR A 322 12.81 18.72 3.94
N GLU A 323 14.05 18.75 4.46
CA GLU A 323 15.26 18.67 3.66
C GLU A 323 15.67 17.22 3.33
N LYS A 324 15.38 16.26 4.21
CA LYS A 324 15.87 14.90 4.08
C LYS A 324 15.00 13.99 3.23
N LEU A 325 13.67 14.20 3.26
CA LEU A 325 12.72 13.34 2.52
C LEU A 325 12.32 13.90 1.15
N PHE A 326 12.84 15.07 0.76
CA PHE A 326 12.48 15.66 -0.54
C PHE A 326 13.73 16.07 -1.32
N ILE A 327 13.59 16.18 -2.65
CA ILE A 327 14.47 16.91 -3.53
C ILE A 327 13.72 18.17 -3.95
N HIS A 328 14.23 19.33 -3.55
CA HIS A 328 13.59 20.62 -3.82
C HIS A 328 14.15 21.32 -5.06
N LYS A 329 15.38 20.99 -5.44
CA LYS A 329 16.15 21.69 -6.48
C LYS A 329 16.80 20.69 -7.40
N PHE A 330 16.89 21.04 -8.67
CA PHE A 330 17.54 20.26 -9.70
C PHE A 330 18.72 21.04 -10.30
N TYR A 331 19.72 20.31 -10.78
CA TYR A 331 20.96 20.88 -11.29
C TYR A 331 21.26 20.33 -12.67
N TYR A 332 21.85 21.17 -13.54
CA TYR A 332 22.41 20.70 -14.80
C TYR A 332 23.52 19.70 -14.53
N ASN A 333 23.35 18.47 -14.95
CA ASN A 333 24.25 17.36 -14.64
C ASN A 333 24.92 16.73 -15.86
N ASP A 334 24.72 17.29 -17.06
CA ASP A 334 25.49 16.93 -18.25
C ASP A 334 26.81 17.71 -18.25
N PRO A 335 27.99 17.02 -18.14
CA PRO A 335 29.27 17.68 -18.11
C PRO A 335 29.60 18.49 -19.37
N THR A 336 28.93 18.24 -20.48
CA THR A 336 29.11 18.97 -21.73
C THR A 336 28.32 20.27 -21.80
N ASN A 337 27.40 20.48 -20.86
CA ASN A 337 26.57 21.68 -20.80
C ASN A 337 27.32 22.85 -20.17
N ALA A 338 27.21 24.04 -20.75
CA ALA A 338 27.84 25.25 -20.24
C ALA A 338 27.39 25.67 -18.82
N ASN A 339 26.23 25.16 -18.38
CA ASN A 339 25.68 25.41 -17.05
C ASN A 339 25.90 24.26 -16.08
N TYR A 340 26.72 23.27 -16.42
CA TYR A 340 27.01 22.12 -15.55
C TYR A 340 27.24 22.54 -14.09
N GLY A 341 26.55 21.87 -13.16
CA GLY A 341 26.61 22.11 -11.72
C GLY A 341 25.81 23.31 -11.21
N LYS A 342 25.21 24.12 -12.09
CA LYS A 342 24.31 25.22 -11.67
C LYS A 342 22.90 24.72 -11.44
N GLU A 343 22.18 25.35 -10.51
CA GLU A 343 20.76 25.12 -10.28
C GLU A 343 19.95 25.49 -11.54
N ILE A 344 18.97 24.65 -11.88
CA ILE A 344 18.02 24.91 -12.96
C ILE A 344 17.02 25.94 -12.45
N PRO A 345 16.87 27.11 -13.09
CA PRO A 345 15.94 28.12 -12.62
C PRO A 345 14.49 27.67 -12.76
N ALA A 346 13.67 27.93 -11.74
CA ALA A 346 12.26 27.52 -11.69
C ALA A 346 11.44 28.09 -12.84
N ASP A 347 11.79 29.28 -13.33
CA ASP A 347 11.14 29.99 -14.42
C ASP A 347 11.54 29.53 -15.84
N LEU A 348 12.40 28.50 -15.93
CA LEU A 348 12.89 27.96 -17.21
C LEU A 348 11.78 27.67 -18.22
N TYR A 349 10.64 27.21 -17.74
CA TYR A 349 9.55 26.75 -18.61
C TYR A 349 8.45 27.79 -18.86
N GLY A 350 8.38 28.87 -18.11
CA GLY A 350 7.34 29.90 -18.28
C GLY A 350 5.90 29.37 -18.23
N SER A 351 5.71 28.11 -17.79
CA SER A 351 4.41 27.48 -17.66
C SER A 351 4.40 26.51 -16.47
N SER A 352 3.27 26.48 -15.77
CA SER A 352 3.00 25.56 -14.66
C SER A 352 3.15 24.10 -15.06
N ALA A 353 2.68 23.70 -16.25
CA ALA A 353 2.77 22.34 -16.74
C ALA A 353 4.22 21.85 -16.89
N GLY A 354 5.09 22.69 -17.47
CA GLY A 354 6.50 22.38 -17.63
C GLY A 354 7.23 22.29 -16.29
N TYR A 355 6.96 23.22 -15.39
CA TYR A 355 7.51 23.21 -14.05
C TYR A 355 7.09 21.96 -13.28
N LEU A 356 5.79 21.68 -13.18
CA LEU A 356 5.25 20.52 -12.46
C LEU A 356 5.84 19.21 -12.97
N GLU A 357 5.97 19.06 -14.30
CA GLU A 357 6.50 17.84 -14.88
C GLU A 357 8.00 17.65 -14.60
N LYS A 358 8.80 18.74 -14.63
CA LYS A 358 10.26 18.65 -14.77
C LYS A 358 11.07 19.25 -13.64
N LEU A 359 10.48 20.09 -12.79
CA LEU A 359 11.18 20.82 -11.74
C LEU A 359 10.47 20.82 -10.39
N HIS A 360 9.24 20.27 -10.32
CA HIS A 360 8.51 20.22 -9.05
C HIS A 360 9.26 19.37 -8.01
N PRO A 361 9.34 19.81 -6.75
CA PRO A 361 9.92 19.01 -5.68
C PRO A 361 9.31 17.61 -5.57
N MET A 362 10.12 16.61 -5.29
CA MET A 362 9.71 15.20 -5.25
C MET A 362 10.08 14.52 -3.94
N SER A 363 9.29 13.53 -3.53
CA SER A 363 9.58 12.72 -2.36
C SER A 363 10.70 11.71 -2.65
N LYS A 364 11.61 11.53 -1.68
CA LYS A 364 12.72 10.56 -1.71
C LYS A 364 12.36 9.22 -1.09
N LYS A 365 11.19 9.03 -0.52
CA LYS A 365 10.84 7.78 0.18
C LYS A 365 10.97 6.54 -0.70
N HIS A 366 10.52 6.64 -1.96
CA HIS A 366 10.61 5.54 -2.92
C HIS A 366 11.83 5.58 -3.81
N PHE A 367 12.72 6.52 -3.57
CA PHE A 367 13.94 6.77 -4.32
C PHE A 367 14.86 5.53 -4.31
N ASP A 368 15.29 5.09 -5.49
CA ASP A 368 16.11 3.89 -5.65
C ASP A 368 17.46 4.21 -6.31
N GLN A 369 18.38 4.73 -5.52
CA GLN A 369 19.74 5.01 -6.00
C GLN A 369 20.57 3.75 -6.24
N TRP A 370 20.19 2.60 -5.63
CA TRP A 370 20.96 1.36 -5.75
C TRP A 370 20.70 0.66 -7.07
N THR A 371 19.42 0.43 -7.44
CA THR A 371 19.08 -0.10 -8.77
C THR A 371 19.58 0.83 -9.86
N ASN A 372 19.45 2.14 -9.67
CA ASN A 372 19.84 3.15 -10.64
C ASN A 372 21.35 3.42 -10.69
N ALA A 373 22.15 2.92 -9.75
CA ALA A 373 23.60 3.17 -9.71
C ALA A 373 24.34 2.71 -10.96
N THR A 374 23.91 1.59 -11.55
CA THR A 374 24.52 1.01 -12.77
C THR A 374 23.72 1.27 -14.04
N GLN A 375 22.41 1.51 -13.91
CA GLN A 375 21.49 1.75 -15.01
C GLN A 375 20.49 2.86 -14.63
N PRO A 376 20.93 4.12 -14.65
CA PRO A 376 20.11 5.24 -14.17
C PRO A 376 18.91 5.56 -15.07
N ASP A 377 18.86 5.02 -16.29
CA ASP A 377 17.75 5.09 -17.23
C ASP A 377 16.72 3.97 -17.08
N ARG A 378 16.88 3.08 -16.09
CA ARG A 378 15.98 1.95 -15.85
C ARG A 378 14.57 2.41 -15.47
N THR A 379 13.56 1.78 -16.07
CA THR A 379 12.14 2.11 -15.87
C THR A 379 11.45 1.26 -14.78
N SER A 380 12.22 0.60 -13.92
CA SER A 380 11.72 -0.18 -12.79
C SER A 380 12.71 -0.13 -11.63
N SER A 381 12.20 -0.25 -10.41
CA SER A 381 12.96 -0.29 -9.16
C SER A 381 12.89 -1.68 -8.54
N PHE A 382 13.97 -2.11 -7.91
CA PHE A 382 14.05 -3.34 -7.11
C PHE A 382 14.26 -3.05 -5.62
N LYS A 383 14.11 -1.80 -5.21
CA LYS A 383 14.05 -1.45 -3.80
C LYS A 383 12.80 -2.06 -3.17
N ASP A 384 12.96 -2.62 -1.98
CA ASP A 384 11.82 -3.13 -1.21
C ASP A 384 10.78 -2.01 -0.97
N LEU A 385 9.51 -2.38 -0.85
CA LEU A 385 8.43 -1.44 -0.56
C LEU A 385 7.88 -1.68 0.84
N ILE A 386 7.97 -0.68 1.69
CA ILE A 386 7.36 -0.73 3.03
C ILE A 386 5.85 -0.78 2.88
N VAL A 387 5.24 -1.75 3.56
CA VAL A 387 3.78 -1.88 3.69
C VAL A 387 3.32 -1.30 5.02
N TYR A 388 3.98 -1.72 6.13
CA TYR A 388 3.69 -1.25 7.49
C TYR A 388 4.99 -0.97 8.24
N ARG A 389 4.97 0.09 9.06
CA ARG A 389 6.09 0.45 9.94
C ARG A 389 5.62 1.04 11.26
N LEU A 390 6.50 1.02 12.27
CA LEU A 390 6.19 1.45 13.64
C LEU A 390 5.68 2.88 13.75
N ALA A 391 6.12 3.80 12.90
CA ALA A 391 5.64 5.18 12.97
C ALA A 391 4.12 5.27 12.78
N GLU A 392 3.54 4.47 11.86
CA GLU A 392 2.09 4.37 11.73
C GLU A 392 1.45 3.79 13.01
N THR A 393 2.06 2.74 13.59
CA THR A 393 1.56 2.13 14.84
C THR A 393 1.54 3.17 15.98
N TYR A 394 2.58 3.99 16.11
CA TYR A 394 2.63 5.03 17.13
C TYR A 394 1.58 6.12 16.92
N LEU A 395 1.41 6.59 15.68
CA LEU A 395 0.38 7.60 15.36
C LEU A 395 -1.03 7.06 15.51
N MET A 396 -1.26 5.79 15.18
CA MET A 396 -2.54 5.11 15.40
C MET A 396 -2.85 4.97 16.89
N CYS A 397 -1.86 4.60 17.71
CA CYS A 397 -2.01 4.56 19.16
C CYS A 397 -2.28 5.95 19.76
N CYS A 398 -1.57 6.98 19.29
CA CYS A 398 -1.81 8.37 19.65
C CYS A 398 -3.26 8.78 19.36
N GLU A 399 -3.74 8.52 18.14
CA GLU A 399 -5.10 8.84 17.73
C GLU A 399 -6.15 8.06 18.54
N ALA A 400 -5.90 6.79 18.84
CA ALA A 400 -6.81 5.98 19.67
C ALA A 400 -6.95 6.54 21.08
N TYR A 401 -5.84 6.92 21.74
CA TYR A 401 -5.86 7.60 23.02
C TYR A 401 -6.53 8.99 22.95
N PHE A 402 -6.27 9.74 21.90
CA PHE A 402 -6.94 11.03 21.67
C PHE A 402 -8.47 10.88 21.61
N HIS A 403 -8.97 9.89 20.89
CA HIS A 403 -10.41 9.68 20.77
C HIS A 403 -11.04 9.12 22.04
N ARG A 404 -10.31 8.29 22.81
CA ARG A 404 -10.80 7.70 24.05
C ARG A 404 -10.76 8.67 25.22
N ASP A 405 -9.64 9.36 25.41
CA ASP A 405 -9.31 10.10 26.62
C ASP A 405 -9.21 11.62 26.40
N GLY A 406 -9.28 12.07 25.13
CA GLY A 406 -9.17 13.48 24.77
C GLY A 406 -7.72 13.94 24.52
N GLY A 407 -7.60 15.16 23.99
CA GLY A 407 -6.32 15.74 23.57
C GLY A 407 -5.30 15.97 24.69
N SER A 408 -5.74 15.98 25.95
CA SER A 408 -4.85 16.12 27.13
C SER A 408 -4.31 14.79 27.66
N SER A 409 -4.59 13.66 26.99
CA SER A 409 -4.03 12.36 27.35
C SER A 409 -2.51 12.40 27.28
N SER A 410 -1.86 12.02 28.39
CA SER A 410 -0.39 11.93 28.46
C SER A 410 0.17 10.91 27.49
N GLU A 411 -0.55 9.81 27.28
CA GLU A 411 -0.20 8.74 26.37
C GLU A 411 -0.31 9.19 24.90
N ALA A 412 -1.40 9.90 24.55
CA ALA A 412 -1.54 10.47 23.21
C ALA A 412 -0.38 11.43 22.90
N ILE A 413 -0.04 12.33 23.83
CA ILE A 413 1.07 13.28 23.70
C ILE A 413 2.42 12.53 23.60
N GLU A 414 2.63 11.49 24.41
CA GLU A 414 3.86 10.69 24.36
C GLU A 414 4.04 10.00 22.99
N TYR A 415 2.97 9.37 22.48
CA TYR A 415 3.03 8.67 21.19
C TYR A 415 3.13 9.64 20.01
N TYR A 416 2.50 10.80 20.06
CA TYR A 416 2.70 11.87 19.08
C TYR A 416 4.17 12.27 18.96
N ASN A 417 4.85 12.44 20.08
CA ASN A 417 6.24 12.86 20.12
C ASN A 417 7.22 11.80 19.58
N LYS A 418 6.81 10.55 19.39
CA LYS A 418 7.70 9.52 18.79
C LYS A 418 8.12 9.87 17.37
N THR A 419 7.25 10.49 16.59
CA THR A 419 7.57 10.98 15.24
C THR A 419 7.95 12.46 15.24
N TRP A 420 7.18 13.29 15.94
CA TRP A 420 7.35 14.73 15.98
C TRP A 420 8.72 15.18 16.50
N SER A 421 9.12 14.71 17.68
CA SER A 421 10.42 15.08 18.27
C SER A 421 11.60 14.43 17.55
N ARG A 422 11.42 13.20 16.98
CA ARG A 422 12.45 12.57 16.15
C ARG A 422 12.85 13.44 14.96
N ALA A 423 11.89 14.15 14.39
CA ALA A 423 12.11 15.04 13.26
C ALA A 423 12.84 16.36 13.60
N GLY A 424 13.26 16.55 14.85
CA GLY A 424 13.98 17.76 15.32
C GLY A 424 13.06 18.84 15.88
N ASN A 425 11.77 18.64 15.91
CA ASN A 425 10.82 19.59 16.48
C ASN A 425 10.89 19.58 18.03
N ALA A 426 10.58 20.73 18.65
CA ALA A 426 10.45 20.81 20.09
C ALA A 426 9.32 19.87 20.56
N ARG A 427 9.56 19.18 21.70
CA ARG A 427 8.55 18.29 22.27
C ARG A 427 7.23 19.00 22.48
N GLU A 428 6.15 18.43 21.99
CA GLU A 428 4.80 18.87 22.28
C GLU A 428 4.43 18.47 23.72
N ASN A 429 3.88 19.40 24.49
CA ASN A 429 3.48 19.21 25.88
C ASN A 429 2.05 19.71 26.16
N GLY A 430 1.43 20.35 25.18
CA GLY A 430 0.06 20.85 25.27
C GLY A 430 -0.97 19.82 24.82
N PRO A 431 -2.26 20.14 24.98
CA PRO A 431 -3.31 19.28 24.48
C PRO A 431 -3.26 19.19 22.95
N LEU A 432 -3.33 17.96 22.43
CA LEU A 432 -3.41 17.70 21.01
C LEU A 432 -4.79 18.05 20.45
N THR A 433 -4.82 18.47 19.21
CA THR A 433 -6.05 18.53 18.40
C THR A 433 -6.01 17.41 17.34
N LEU A 434 -7.18 17.07 16.79
CA LEU A 434 -7.24 16.11 15.70
C LEU A 434 -6.43 16.59 14.49
N ASP A 435 -6.46 17.90 14.19
CA ASP A 435 -5.69 18.46 13.08
C ASP A 435 -4.18 18.31 13.30
N MET A 436 -3.67 18.51 14.51
CA MET A 436 -2.24 18.25 14.82
C MET A 436 -1.85 16.80 14.53
N ILE A 437 -2.70 15.85 14.93
CA ILE A 437 -2.47 14.42 14.69
C ILE A 437 -2.52 14.12 13.18
N LEU A 438 -3.51 14.64 12.47
CA LEU A 438 -3.65 14.45 11.02
C LEU A 438 -2.50 15.08 10.24
N ASP A 439 -2.02 16.24 10.67
CA ASP A 439 -0.86 16.90 10.08
C ASP A 439 0.42 16.09 10.31
N GLU A 440 0.56 15.46 11.48
CA GLU A 440 1.71 14.59 11.74
C GLU A 440 1.65 13.30 10.91
N TYR A 441 0.47 12.70 10.73
CA TYR A 441 0.29 11.61 9.76
C TYR A 441 0.72 12.04 8.36
N ALA A 442 0.36 13.25 7.94
CA ALA A 442 0.73 13.76 6.61
C ALA A 442 2.25 13.96 6.49
N ARG A 443 2.90 14.61 7.49
CA ARG A 443 4.34 14.83 7.48
C ARG A 443 5.13 13.51 7.50
N GLU A 444 4.72 12.59 8.36
CA GLU A 444 5.46 11.35 8.59
C GLU A 444 5.18 10.28 7.54
N LEU A 445 3.92 10.12 7.10
CA LEU A 445 3.47 8.96 6.33
C LEU A 445 3.00 9.30 4.89
N HIS A 446 3.36 10.49 4.36
CA HIS A 446 3.02 10.81 2.98
C HIS A 446 3.56 9.76 2.01
N PHE A 447 2.75 9.39 1.02
CA PHE A 447 3.06 8.40 -0.02
C PHE A 447 3.39 6.99 0.51
N GLU A 448 2.76 6.61 1.63
CA GLU A 448 2.80 5.26 2.18
C GLU A 448 1.42 4.58 2.19
N GLY A 449 0.43 5.16 1.51
CA GLY A 449 -0.91 4.58 1.36
C GLY A 449 -1.83 4.74 2.56
N VAL A 450 -1.42 5.54 3.54
CA VAL A 450 -2.14 5.71 4.81
C VAL A 450 -3.20 6.82 4.75
N ARG A 451 -2.96 7.90 3.98
CA ARG A 451 -3.78 9.11 4.03
C ARG A 451 -5.22 8.91 3.59
N TRP A 452 -5.45 8.22 2.47
CA TRP A 452 -6.79 8.01 1.94
C TRP A 452 -7.69 7.22 2.90
N PRO A 453 -7.30 6.02 3.38
CA PRO A 453 -8.13 5.25 4.33
C PRO A 453 -8.30 5.96 5.68
N LEU A 454 -7.30 6.70 6.15
CA LEU A 454 -7.38 7.51 7.38
C LEU A 454 -8.49 8.58 7.27
N LEU A 455 -8.42 9.40 6.23
CA LEU A 455 -9.41 10.47 6.04
C LEU A 455 -10.82 9.93 5.77
N LYS A 456 -10.93 8.82 5.00
CA LYS A 456 -12.20 8.15 4.78
C LYS A 456 -12.83 7.67 6.09
N ARG A 457 -12.06 6.96 6.92
CA ARG A 457 -12.49 6.41 8.21
C ARG A 457 -13.03 7.50 9.14
N LEU A 458 -12.43 8.66 9.11
CA LEU A 458 -12.82 9.83 9.89
C LEU A 458 -13.95 10.65 9.26
N GLY A 459 -14.39 10.30 8.04
CA GLY A 459 -15.41 11.07 7.30
C GLY A 459 -14.90 12.42 6.77
N LEU A 460 -13.59 12.60 6.68
CA LEU A 460 -12.94 13.86 6.32
C LEU A 460 -12.39 13.87 4.88
N LEU A 461 -12.43 12.74 4.17
CA LEU A 461 -11.76 12.60 2.88
C LEU A 461 -12.22 13.63 1.85
N TYR A 462 -13.54 13.77 1.67
CA TYR A 462 -14.09 14.76 0.73
C TYR A 462 -13.71 16.19 1.11
N ASP A 463 -13.94 16.57 2.36
CA ASP A 463 -13.77 17.95 2.80
C ASP A 463 -12.29 18.37 2.72
N ARG A 464 -11.36 17.50 3.16
CA ARG A 464 -9.91 17.76 3.07
C ARG A 464 -9.39 17.73 1.64
N ALA A 465 -9.81 16.76 0.82
CA ALA A 465 -9.44 16.72 -0.59
C ALA A 465 -9.98 17.97 -1.34
N ARG A 466 -11.20 18.40 -1.03
CA ARG A 466 -11.80 19.60 -1.62
C ARG A 466 -11.06 20.87 -1.24
N GLU A 467 -10.57 20.96 -0.02
CA GLU A 467 -9.86 22.13 0.49
C GLU A 467 -8.43 22.23 -0.07
N HIS A 468 -7.70 21.12 -0.11
CA HIS A 468 -6.25 21.14 -0.34
C HIS A 468 -5.77 20.36 -1.57
N SER A 469 -6.57 19.42 -2.13
CA SER A 469 -6.15 18.70 -3.32
C SER A 469 -6.02 19.63 -4.51
N GLY A 470 -4.86 19.58 -5.16
CA GLY A 470 -4.56 20.49 -6.25
C GLY A 470 -4.44 21.95 -5.79
N ASP A 471 -4.20 22.19 -4.50
CA ASP A 471 -3.91 23.54 -4.03
C ASP A 471 -2.49 23.93 -4.45
N LEU A 472 -2.45 24.49 -5.63
CA LEU A 472 -1.27 25.12 -6.21
C LEU A 472 -1.35 26.65 -6.07
N LYS A 473 -2.27 27.16 -5.27
CA LYS A 473 -2.36 28.56 -4.87
C LYS A 473 -1.26 28.90 -3.88
N SER A 474 -0.05 28.45 -4.16
CA SER A 474 1.09 28.97 -3.45
C SER A 474 1.51 30.29 -4.06
N GLU A 475 2.33 31.00 -3.36
CA GLU A 475 3.06 32.17 -3.87
C GLU A 475 3.95 31.83 -5.09
N ASP A 476 3.92 30.57 -5.54
CA ASP A 476 4.66 30.10 -6.71
C ASP A 476 3.85 30.44 -7.98
N PRO A 477 4.29 31.45 -8.75
CA PRO A 477 3.56 31.92 -9.93
C PRO A 477 3.56 30.90 -11.08
N TYR A 478 4.27 29.77 -10.96
CA TYR A 478 4.38 28.73 -11.98
C TYR A 478 3.41 27.58 -11.78
N LEU A 479 2.66 27.58 -10.69
CA LEU A 479 1.68 26.56 -10.40
C LEU A 479 0.28 27.08 -10.72
N ASP A 480 -0.24 26.73 -11.89
CA ASP A 480 -1.55 27.11 -12.37
C ASP A 480 -2.67 26.23 -11.80
N THR A 481 -3.87 26.78 -11.71
CA THR A 481 -5.06 26.20 -11.10
C THR A 481 -5.66 25.01 -11.86
N ASP A 482 -5.21 24.71 -13.09
CA ASP A 482 -5.75 23.65 -13.94
C ASP A 482 -5.46 22.21 -13.46
N TYR A 483 -4.71 22.05 -12.38
CA TYR A 483 -4.34 20.73 -11.81
C TYR A 483 -5.26 20.27 -10.67
N ALA A 484 -6.30 21.01 -10.37
CA ALA A 484 -7.25 20.72 -9.29
C ALA A 484 -8.32 19.67 -9.67
N LEU A 485 -8.03 18.74 -10.59
CA LEU A 485 -9.01 17.80 -11.14
C LEU A 485 -9.70 16.95 -10.07
N CYS A 486 -8.98 16.49 -9.05
CA CYS A 486 -9.59 15.78 -7.95
C CYS A 486 -10.57 16.67 -7.18
N ARG A 487 -10.14 17.86 -6.78
CA ARG A 487 -10.99 18.82 -6.06
C ARG A 487 -12.30 19.12 -6.81
N ASP A 488 -12.21 19.34 -8.12
CA ASP A 488 -13.35 19.78 -8.93
C ASP A 488 -14.34 18.66 -9.22
N TYR A 489 -13.88 17.42 -9.33
CA TYR A 489 -14.70 16.26 -9.70
C TYR A 489 -15.00 15.31 -8.54
N PHE A 490 -14.48 15.54 -7.35
CA PHE A 490 -14.82 14.73 -6.19
C PHE A 490 -16.28 14.99 -5.78
N VAL A 491 -17.10 13.98 -5.80
CA VAL A 491 -18.50 14.03 -5.39
C VAL A 491 -18.64 13.34 -4.03
N LYS A 492 -19.09 14.12 -3.03
CA LYS A 492 -19.29 13.63 -1.65
C LYS A 492 -20.30 12.48 -1.61
N GLY A 493 -19.99 11.45 -0.86
CA GLY A 493 -20.82 10.24 -0.73
C GLY A 493 -20.69 9.28 -1.92
N LYS A 494 -19.94 9.65 -2.97
CA LYS A 494 -19.71 8.78 -4.13
C LYS A 494 -18.26 8.34 -4.24
N HIS A 495 -17.32 9.26 -4.27
CA HIS A 495 -15.93 8.93 -4.57
C HIS A 495 -15.12 8.49 -3.35
N GLU A 496 -15.73 8.49 -2.17
CA GLU A 496 -15.21 7.80 -0.99
C GLU A 496 -15.37 6.27 -1.06
N ILE A 497 -16.17 5.79 -2.02
CA ILE A 497 -16.41 4.36 -2.26
C ILE A 497 -16.13 4.07 -3.73
N TRP A 498 -15.42 2.98 -4.01
CA TRP A 498 -15.23 2.54 -5.39
C TRP A 498 -16.47 1.80 -5.91
N PRO A 499 -16.81 1.93 -7.20
CA PRO A 499 -17.90 1.14 -7.77
C PRO A 499 -17.54 -0.34 -7.78
N ILE A 500 -18.53 -1.21 -7.53
CA ILE A 500 -18.38 -2.64 -7.78
C ILE A 500 -18.12 -2.81 -9.28
N PRO A 501 -17.11 -3.59 -9.70
CA PRO A 501 -16.83 -3.77 -11.11
C PRO A 501 -18.03 -4.30 -11.88
N GLN A 502 -18.42 -3.67 -12.98
CA GLN A 502 -19.61 -4.03 -13.75
C GLN A 502 -19.62 -5.51 -14.14
N LYS A 503 -18.47 -6.02 -14.58
CA LYS A 503 -18.34 -7.43 -14.96
C LYS A 503 -18.64 -8.39 -13.79
N GLN A 504 -18.33 -8.01 -12.55
CA GLN A 504 -18.64 -8.80 -11.38
C GLN A 504 -20.14 -8.78 -11.08
N ILE A 505 -20.80 -7.62 -11.25
CA ILE A 505 -22.26 -7.52 -11.14
C ILE A 505 -22.92 -8.42 -12.19
N ASP A 506 -22.44 -8.38 -13.42
CA ASP A 506 -23.00 -9.19 -14.51
C ASP A 506 -22.82 -10.71 -14.26
N LEU A 507 -21.72 -11.11 -13.61
CA LEU A 507 -21.46 -12.50 -13.24
C LEU A 507 -22.30 -12.98 -12.04
N MET A 508 -22.52 -12.10 -11.07
CA MET A 508 -23.24 -12.42 -9.83
C MET A 508 -24.77 -12.24 -9.96
N GLY A 509 -25.23 -11.57 -11.01
CA GLY A 509 -26.63 -11.18 -11.19
C GLY A 509 -26.96 -9.87 -10.47
N ALA A 510 -27.33 -8.82 -11.24
CA ALA A 510 -27.60 -7.49 -10.70
C ALA A 510 -28.77 -7.43 -9.71
N GLU A 511 -29.71 -8.38 -9.80
CA GLU A 511 -30.83 -8.53 -8.88
C GLU A 511 -30.40 -9.05 -7.51
N ASN A 512 -29.36 -9.88 -7.45
CA ASN A 512 -28.85 -10.49 -6.22
C ASN A 512 -27.72 -9.67 -5.61
N PHE A 513 -26.85 -9.13 -6.45
CA PHE A 513 -25.70 -8.32 -6.05
C PHE A 513 -25.70 -6.97 -6.77
N PRO A 514 -26.56 -6.03 -6.36
CA PRO A 514 -26.69 -4.72 -7.02
C PRO A 514 -25.50 -3.82 -6.74
N GLN A 515 -25.26 -2.87 -7.65
CA GLN A 515 -24.29 -1.79 -7.48
C GLN A 515 -24.52 -1.03 -6.17
N SER A 516 -23.47 -0.49 -5.57
CA SER A 516 -23.57 0.43 -4.43
C SER A 516 -24.34 1.70 -4.83
N ASP A 517 -25.15 2.24 -3.90
CA ASP A 517 -26.11 3.31 -4.21
C ASP A 517 -25.53 4.55 -4.91
N PRO A 518 -24.31 5.04 -4.54
CA PRO A 518 -23.74 6.22 -5.21
C PRO A 518 -23.37 5.99 -6.68
N TRP A 519 -23.32 4.73 -7.12
CA TRP A 519 -22.88 4.32 -8.45
C TRP A 519 -23.96 3.69 -9.33
N LYS A 520 -25.20 3.63 -8.83
CA LYS A 520 -26.39 3.17 -9.59
C LYS A 520 -26.73 4.07 -10.75
#